data_4a8d4d9b1ccb96a0f2d28f6fbfae43ea
#
_entry.id   4a8d4d9b1ccb96a0f2d28f6fbfae43ea
#
_cell.length_a   1.000
_cell.length_b   1.000
_cell.length_c   1.000
_cell.angle_alpha   90.00
_cell.angle_beta   90.00
_cell.angle_gamma   90.00
#
_symmetry.space_group_name_H-M   'P 1'
#
loop_
_entity.id
_entity.type
_entity.pdbx_description
1 polymer ?
#
loop_
_entity_poly.entity_id
_entity_poly.type
_entity_poly.pdbx_seq_one_letter_code
_entity_poly.pdbx_strand_id
1 'polypeptide(L)'
;VAYLAFALMVGIEPRIGSALANEGNDLESVVRQAQVYRKTYDGWRAVRQLDCARCHGADYRGSVGPSLIESVQTRSRSDFTRLILDGSPQRGMPPYKTVARVVENIDGVYAYFQGLADGSIPAGQLTAPE
;
A
#
# COMPACT_ATOMS: atom_id res chain seq x y z
N VAL A 1 61.89 38.79 24.21
CA VAL A 1 60.90 37.78 24.55
C VAL A 1 59.60 38.13 23.82
N ALA A 2 59.33 37.44 22.67
CA ALA A 2 58.17 37.69 21.87
C ALA A 2 57.12 36.61 22.13
N TYR A 3 55.94 37.01 22.60
CA TYR A 3 54.76 36.12 22.71
C TYR A 3 53.97 36.17 21.39
N LEU A 4 54.00 35.08 20.63
CA LEU A 4 53.12 34.82 19.52
C LEU A 4 51.78 34.33 20.02
N ALA A 5 50.72 35.16 19.95
CA ALA A 5 49.33 34.78 20.17
C ALA A 5 48.81 34.05 18.95
N PHE A 6 48.59 32.75 19.07
CA PHE A 6 47.93 31.90 18.07
C PHE A 6 46.43 32.01 18.26
N ALA A 7 45.74 32.80 17.42
CA ALA A 7 44.29 32.91 17.42
C ALA A 7 43.74 31.68 16.71
N LEU A 8 43.09 30.79 17.49
CA LEU A 8 42.23 29.70 16.99
C LEU A 8 40.94 30.32 16.46
N MET A 9 40.84 30.51 15.15
CA MET A 9 39.56 30.74 14.49
C MET A 9 38.81 29.42 14.44
N VAL A 10 37.87 29.23 15.36
CA VAL A 10 36.86 28.20 15.27
C VAL A 10 35.84 28.66 14.25
N GLY A 11 35.93 28.10 13.04
CA GLY A 11 34.97 28.32 11.97
C GLY A 11 33.61 27.73 12.37
N ILE A 12 32.66 28.57 12.77
CA ILE A 12 31.25 28.19 12.92
C ILE A 12 30.63 28.19 11.52
N GLU A 13 30.67 27.04 10.87
CA GLU A 13 29.90 26.81 9.64
C GLU A 13 28.41 26.82 9.98
N PRO A 14 27.57 27.66 9.34
CA PRO A 14 26.12 27.63 9.59
C PRO A 14 25.51 26.36 8.96
N ARG A 15 25.12 25.41 9.80
CA ARG A 15 24.39 24.18 9.42
C ARG A 15 22.92 24.45 9.02
N ILE A 16 22.64 25.52 8.31
CA ILE A 16 21.26 25.90 7.93
C ILE A 16 20.74 24.99 6.79
N GLY A 17 21.62 24.44 5.96
CA GLY A 17 21.21 23.60 4.82
C GLY A 17 20.62 22.24 5.18
N SER A 18 21.01 21.67 6.33
CA SER A 18 20.57 20.31 6.72
C SER A 18 19.15 20.24 7.28
N ALA A 19 18.67 21.32 7.91
CA ALA A 19 17.31 21.36 8.48
C ALA A 19 16.23 21.45 7.38
N LEU A 20 16.43 22.30 6.37
CA LEU A 20 15.46 22.47 5.28
C LEU A 20 15.38 21.22 4.37
N ALA A 21 16.48 20.49 4.20
CA ALA A 21 16.47 19.24 3.43
C ALA A 21 15.71 18.12 4.15
N ASN A 22 15.70 18.11 5.48
CA ASN A 22 14.97 17.11 6.27
C ASN A 22 13.46 17.36 6.24
N GLU A 23 13.01 18.60 6.34
CA GLU A 23 11.58 18.95 6.27
C GLU A 23 10.96 18.63 4.90
N GLY A 24 11.71 18.83 3.79
CA GLY A 24 11.28 18.45 2.45
C GLY A 24 11.08 16.95 2.29
N ASN A 25 11.98 16.14 2.84
CA ASN A 25 11.89 14.69 2.83
C ASN A 25 10.73 14.18 3.69
N ASP A 26 10.44 14.82 4.81
CA ASP A 26 9.32 14.46 5.69
C ASP A 26 7.96 14.73 5.01
N LEU A 27 7.80 15.87 4.37
CA LEU A 27 6.58 16.21 3.61
C LEU A 27 6.36 15.23 2.45
N GLU A 28 7.41 14.92 1.69
CA GLU A 28 7.31 13.98 0.57
C GLU A 28 6.91 12.56 1.05
N SER A 29 7.45 12.14 2.19
CA SER A 29 7.12 10.85 2.81
C SER A 29 5.65 10.80 3.24
N VAL A 30 5.12 11.86 3.87
CA VAL A 30 3.73 11.97 4.30
C VAL A 30 2.78 11.95 3.09
N VAL A 31 3.08 12.71 2.04
CA VAL A 31 2.29 12.73 0.80
C VAL A 31 2.25 11.35 0.15
N ARG A 32 3.38 10.68 0.07
CA ARG A 32 3.48 9.32 -0.47
C ARG A 32 2.65 8.33 0.34
N GLN A 33 2.72 8.40 1.66
CA GLN A 33 1.95 7.53 2.56
C GLN A 33 0.44 7.76 2.41
N ALA A 34 0.01 9.02 2.31
CA ALA A 34 -1.39 9.37 2.06
C ALA A 34 -1.88 8.84 0.70
N GLN A 35 -1.06 8.92 -0.35
CA GLN A 35 -1.39 8.38 -1.67
C GLN A 35 -1.52 6.84 -1.66
N VAL A 36 -0.61 6.14 -0.95
CA VAL A 36 -0.68 4.68 -0.78
C VAL A 36 -1.96 4.29 -0.05
N TYR A 37 -2.29 5.00 1.03
CA TYR A 37 -3.52 4.75 1.80
C TYR A 37 -4.77 4.97 0.94
N ARG A 38 -4.85 6.07 0.18
CA ARG A 38 -5.97 6.36 -0.73
C ARG A 38 -6.16 5.25 -1.75
N LYS A 39 -5.08 4.83 -2.40
CA LYS A 39 -5.11 3.72 -3.37
C LYS A 39 -5.62 2.42 -2.75
N THR A 40 -5.15 2.09 -1.55
CA THR A 40 -5.57 0.91 -0.81
C THR A 40 -7.05 0.99 -0.41
N TYR A 41 -7.51 2.16 0.02
CA TYR A 41 -8.91 2.42 0.33
C TYR A 41 -9.83 2.22 -0.89
N ASP A 42 -9.44 2.71 -2.06
CA ASP A 42 -10.21 2.51 -3.29
C ASP A 42 -10.25 1.03 -3.70
N GLY A 43 -9.14 0.31 -3.52
CA GLY A 43 -9.09 -1.15 -3.69
C GLY A 43 -10.02 -1.88 -2.73
N TRP A 44 -10.01 -1.54 -1.45
CA TRP A 44 -10.94 -2.07 -0.45
C TRP A 44 -12.40 -1.82 -0.85
N ARG A 45 -12.74 -0.62 -1.32
CA ARG A 45 -14.09 -0.31 -1.81
C ARG A 45 -14.50 -1.21 -2.99
N ALA A 46 -13.60 -1.44 -3.93
CA ALA A 46 -13.84 -2.35 -5.06
C ALA A 46 -14.12 -3.78 -4.56
N VAL A 47 -13.30 -4.30 -3.65
CA VAL A 47 -13.47 -5.64 -3.03
C VAL A 47 -14.81 -5.77 -2.32
N ARG A 48 -15.20 -4.73 -1.56
CA ARG A 48 -16.48 -4.71 -0.83
C ARG A 48 -17.70 -4.68 -1.75
N GLN A 49 -17.65 -3.87 -2.81
CA GLN A 49 -18.78 -3.72 -3.73
C GLN A 49 -19.01 -4.95 -4.61
N LEU A 50 -17.94 -5.70 -4.87
CA LEU A 50 -18.03 -6.96 -5.62
C LEU A 50 -18.34 -8.16 -4.73
N ASP A 51 -18.43 -7.94 -3.43
CA ASP A 51 -18.71 -8.97 -2.44
C ASP A 51 -17.79 -10.20 -2.55
N CYS A 52 -16.48 -9.96 -2.69
CA CYS A 52 -15.48 -11.02 -2.78
C CYS A 52 -15.55 -11.97 -1.57
N ALA A 53 -15.93 -11.43 -0.41
CA ALA A 53 -16.12 -12.18 0.84
C ALA A 53 -17.17 -13.30 0.72
N ARG A 54 -18.16 -13.17 -0.15
CA ARG A 54 -19.22 -14.17 -0.36
C ARG A 54 -18.67 -15.53 -0.73
N CYS A 55 -17.60 -15.57 -1.52
CA CYS A 55 -16.96 -16.80 -1.94
C CYS A 55 -15.67 -17.09 -1.17
N HIS A 56 -14.92 -16.04 -0.81
CA HIS A 56 -13.60 -16.18 -0.21
C HIS A 56 -13.58 -16.11 1.32
N GLY A 57 -14.76 -16.03 1.95
CA GLY A 57 -14.93 -15.93 3.40
C GLY A 57 -14.89 -14.49 3.92
N ALA A 58 -15.53 -14.23 5.05
CA ALA A 58 -15.66 -12.89 5.63
C ALA A 58 -14.31 -12.24 5.98
N ASP A 59 -13.33 -13.07 6.31
CA ASP A 59 -11.94 -12.70 6.61
C ASP A 59 -10.98 -12.96 5.44
N TYR A 60 -11.51 -13.37 4.27
CA TYR A 60 -10.76 -13.71 3.05
C TYR A 60 -9.78 -14.88 3.21
N ARG A 61 -9.94 -15.71 4.24
CA ARG A 61 -9.12 -16.90 4.49
C ARG A 61 -9.61 -18.16 3.79
N GLY A 62 -10.65 -18.03 2.97
CA GLY A 62 -11.25 -19.09 2.21
C GLY A 62 -12.61 -19.55 2.75
N SER A 63 -13.44 -20.04 1.83
CA SER A 63 -14.74 -20.67 2.08
C SER A 63 -15.06 -21.57 0.89
N VAL A 64 -15.99 -21.19 0.00
CA VAL A 64 -16.21 -21.85 -1.29
C VAL A 64 -15.02 -21.63 -2.22
N GLY A 65 -14.48 -20.40 -2.24
CA GLY A 65 -13.27 -20.04 -2.93
C GLY A 65 -12.03 -20.15 -2.03
N PRO A 66 -10.83 -20.18 -2.62
CA PRO A 66 -9.58 -20.30 -1.87
C PRO A 66 -9.28 -19.05 -1.03
N SER A 67 -8.33 -19.18 -0.09
CA SER A 67 -7.82 -18.05 0.69
C SER A 67 -7.16 -16.98 -0.21
N LEU A 68 -7.65 -15.73 -0.14
CA LEU A 68 -7.00 -14.60 -0.81
C LEU A 68 -5.77 -14.14 -0.04
N ILE A 69 -5.77 -14.31 1.29
CA ILE A 69 -4.63 -14.01 2.16
C ILE A 69 -3.43 -14.90 1.80
N GLU A 70 -3.64 -16.21 1.69
CA GLU A 70 -2.59 -17.14 1.25
C GLU A 70 -2.18 -16.89 -0.20
N SER A 71 -3.15 -16.59 -1.06
CA SER A 71 -2.91 -16.35 -2.48
C SER A 71 -2.01 -15.13 -2.71
N VAL A 72 -2.19 -14.04 -1.97
CA VAL A 72 -1.35 -12.83 -2.10
C VAL A 72 0.07 -13.04 -1.55
N GLN A 73 0.24 -13.93 -0.57
CA GLN A 73 1.54 -14.26 0.02
C GLN A 73 2.38 -15.21 -0.85
N THR A 74 1.72 -16.12 -1.58
CA THR A 74 2.39 -17.19 -2.32
C THR A 74 2.56 -16.92 -3.80
N ARG A 75 1.89 -15.89 -4.35
CA ARG A 75 1.93 -15.52 -5.77
C ARG A 75 2.68 -14.22 -5.98
N SER A 76 3.24 -14.06 -7.18
CA SER A 76 3.69 -12.75 -7.63
C SER A 76 2.50 -11.78 -7.72
N ARG A 77 2.78 -10.46 -7.60
CA ARG A 77 1.76 -9.43 -7.80
C ARG A 77 1.05 -9.58 -9.15
N SER A 78 1.82 -9.81 -10.20
CA SER A 78 1.27 -9.99 -11.56
C SER A 78 0.37 -11.20 -11.68
N ASP A 79 0.72 -12.31 -11.05
CA ASP A 79 -0.11 -13.52 -11.08
C ASP A 79 -1.38 -13.36 -10.25
N PHE A 80 -1.29 -12.73 -9.09
CA PHE A 80 -2.45 -12.45 -8.25
C PHE A 80 -3.45 -11.53 -8.97
N THR A 81 -2.98 -10.42 -9.55
CA THR A 81 -3.84 -9.45 -10.25
C THR A 81 -4.42 -10.05 -11.52
N ARG A 82 -3.64 -10.83 -12.28
CA ARG A 82 -4.12 -11.55 -13.46
C ARG A 82 -5.24 -12.53 -13.13
N LEU A 83 -5.11 -13.29 -12.03
CA LEU A 83 -6.17 -14.20 -11.59
C LEU A 83 -7.48 -13.48 -11.27
N ILE A 84 -7.44 -12.28 -10.72
CA ILE A 84 -8.64 -11.48 -10.49
C ILE A 84 -9.22 -11.02 -11.84
N LEU A 85 -8.39 -10.49 -12.73
CA LEU A 85 -8.85 -9.95 -14.00
C LEU A 85 -9.40 -11.03 -14.94
N ASP A 86 -8.72 -12.15 -15.07
CA ASP A 86 -9.13 -13.25 -15.96
C ASP A 86 -10.13 -14.20 -15.29
N GLY A 87 -10.17 -14.23 -13.96
CA GLY A 87 -11.02 -15.15 -13.21
C GLY A 87 -10.59 -16.61 -13.39
N SER A 88 -11.50 -17.47 -13.02
CA SER A 88 -11.43 -18.92 -13.26
C SER A 88 -12.84 -19.46 -13.46
N PRO A 89 -13.50 -19.17 -14.61
CA PRO A 89 -14.92 -19.47 -14.82
C PRO A 89 -15.27 -20.96 -14.60
N GLN A 90 -14.36 -21.86 -14.98
CA GLN A 90 -14.54 -23.31 -14.78
C GLN A 90 -14.60 -23.72 -13.30
N ARG A 91 -14.09 -22.85 -12.40
CA ARG A 91 -14.10 -23.03 -10.95
C ARG A 91 -15.08 -22.06 -10.25
N GLY A 92 -15.92 -21.35 -11.01
CA GLY A 92 -16.94 -20.45 -10.51
C GLY A 92 -16.47 -19.02 -10.19
N MET A 93 -15.20 -18.66 -10.44
CA MET A 93 -14.73 -17.30 -10.27
C MET A 93 -14.89 -16.52 -11.58
N PRO A 94 -15.76 -15.48 -11.64
CA PRO A 94 -15.94 -14.70 -12.87
C PRO A 94 -14.71 -13.84 -13.20
N PRO A 95 -14.49 -13.48 -14.48
CA PRO A 95 -13.48 -12.52 -14.85
C PRO A 95 -13.93 -11.09 -14.53
N TYR A 96 -13.01 -10.26 -14.01
CA TYR A 96 -13.29 -8.87 -13.66
C TYR A 96 -12.61 -7.85 -14.59
N LYS A 97 -11.96 -8.29 -15.68
CA LYS A 97 -11.26 -7.40 -16.62
C LYS A 97 -12.15 -6.41 -17.37
N THR A 98 -13.47 -6.61 -17.37
CA THR A 98 -14.44 -5.68 -17.96
C THR A 98 -15.13 -4.80 -16.92
N VAL A 99 -14.83 -4.98 -15.65
CA VAL A 99 -15.38 -4.19 -14.54
C VAL A 99 -14.45 -3.02 -14.29
N ALA A 100 -14.79 -1.84 -14.80
CA ALA A 100 -13.96 -0.63 -14.75
C ALA A 100 -13.39 -0.37 -13.33
N ARG A 101 -14.25 -0.46 -12.31
CA ARG A 101 -13.83 -0.26 -10.92
C ARG A 101 -12.71 -1.20 -10.45
N VAL A 102 -12.68 -2.44 -10.93
CA VAL A 102 -11.60 -3.39 -10.58
C VAL A 102 -10.34 -3.05 -11.36
N VAL A 103 -10.48 -2.83 -12.67
CA VAL A 103 -9.33 -2.53 -13.54
C VAL A 103 -8.62 -1.26 -13.09
N GLU A 104 -9.36 -0.20 -12.80
CA GLU A 104 -8.81 1.09 -12.35
C GLU A 104 -8.15 1.01 -10.97
N ASN A 105 -8.61 0.09 -10.12
CA ASN A 105 -8.15 -0.03 -8.75
C ASN A 105 -7.42 -1.34 -8.45
N ILE A 106 -6.98 -2.07 -9.47
CA ILE A 106 -6.37 -3.41 -9.28
C ILE A 106 -5.12 -3.39 -8.39
N ASP A 107 -4.33 -2.34 -8.49
CA ASP A 107 -3.18 -2.12 -7.62
C ASP A 107 -3.57 -1.89 -6.16
N GLY A 108 -4.66 -1.17 -5.95
CA GLY A 108 -5.24 -0.96 -4.62
C GLY A 108 -5.85 -2.23 -4.04
N VAL A 109 -6.49 -3.06 -4.88
CA VAL A 109 -6.98 -4.39 -4.49
C VAL A 109 -5.83 -5.27 -4.01
N TYR A 110 -4.72 -5.30 -4.77
CA TYR A 110 -3.52 -6.02 -4.34
C TYR A 110 -2.97 -5.48 -3.02
N ALA A 111 -2.80 -4.16 -2.90
CA ALA A 111 -2.29 -3.52 -1.69
C ALA A 111 -3.17 -3.79 -0.46
N TYR A 112 -4.48 -3.82 -0.63
CA TYR A 112 -5.42 -4.16 0.43
C TYR A 112 -5.21 -5.58 0.95
N PHE A 113 -5.16 -6.59 0.07
CA PHE A 113 -4.92 -7.97 0.49
C PHE A 113 -3.52 -8.19 1.03
N GLN A 114 -2.51 -7.50 0.49
CA GLN A 114 -1.15 -7.52 1.03
C GLN A 114 -1.12 -6.98 2.46
N GLY A 115 -1.77 -5.85 2.70
CA GLY A 115 -1.83 -5.25 4.03
C GLY A 115 -2.62 -6.07 5.04
N LEU A 116 -3.68 -6.79 4.62
CA LEU A 116 -4.36 -7.77 5.47
C LEU A 116 -3.44 -8.96 5.79
N ALA A 117 -2.65 -9.41 4.83
CA ALA A 117 -1.78 -10.57 4.97
C ALA A 117 -0.57 -10.30 5.90
N ASP A 118 0.00 -9.09 5.85
CA ASP A 118 1.13 -8.69 6.69
C ASP A 118 0.71 -7.99 8.00
N GLY A 119 -0.59 -7.74 8.19
CA GLY A 119 -1.14 -7.13 9.41
C GLY A 119 -1.01 -5.60 9.47
N SER A 120 -0.55 -4.94 8.41
CA SER A 120 -0.48 -3.46 8.35
C SER A 120 -1.86 -2.81 8.17
N ILE A 121 -2.85 -3.58 7.72
CA ILE A 121 -4.24 -3.17 7.62
C ILE A 121 -5.08 -4.04 8.55
N PRO A 122 -5.90 -3.45 9.45
CA PRO A 122 -6.79 -4.22 10.29
C PRO A 122 -7.91 -4.86 9.46
N ALA A 123 -8.36 -6.04 9.87
CA ALA A 123 -9.56 -6.63 9.31
C ALA A 123 -10.78 -5.75 9.66
N GLY A 124 -11.63 -5.49 8.66
CA GLY A 124 -12.85 -4.73 8.87
C GLY A 124 -13.02 -3.55 7.91
N GLN A 125 -13.63 -2.48 8.42
CA GLN A 125 -13.93 -1.30 7.63
C GLN A 125 -12.77 -0.31 7.67
N LEU A 126 -12.30 0.12 6.49
CA LEU A 126 -11.36 1.23 6.38
C LEU A 126 -12.10 2.56 6.40
N THR A 127 -11.50 3.57 6.99
CA THR A 127 -11.99 4.95 6.95
C THR A 127 -11.56 5.65 5.66
N ALA A 128 -12.41 6.57 5.17
CA ALA A 128 -12.03 7.37 4.02
C ALA A 128 -10.80 8.23 4.36
N PRO A 129 -9.84 8.38 3.43
CA PRO A 129 -8.79 9.39 3.59
C PRO A 129 -9.39 10.79 3.51
N GLU A 130 -8.94 11.67 4.41
CA GLU A 130 -9.30 13.09 4.41
C GLU A 130 -8.70 13.85 3.23
#